data_737da2ba3a28b2ba110e1d0a3781471c
#
_entry.id   737da2ba3a28b2ba110e1d0a3781471c
#
_cell.length_a   1.000
_cell.length_b   1.000
_cell.length_c   1.000
_cell.angle_alpha   90.00
_cell.angle_beta   90.00
_cell.angle_gamma   90.00
#
_symmetry.space_group_name_H-M   'P 1'
#
loop_
_entity.id
_entity.type
_entity.pdbx_description
1 polymer ?
#
loop_
_entity_poly.entity_id
_entity_poly.type
_entity_poly.pdbx_seq_one_letter_code
_entity_poly.pdbx_strand_id
1 'polypeptide(L)'
;MNQVLRAYLAITVLAVSWGTIPLIIKTSEISSISLVGIRTFIGSIFLSLFVIRKGLNIKDLIKPGLILGPLLVIHWVTMFESIELNSVTVGIGSVFSYPIFVLIIERIRGKTLSTKQVLIIIFGFLGLMILLDVRYIDSLTGVFYGILSAISLALIITIGEKYSTELGGLKVAFIQLLVAGVCLFYFMIEGYQWMISNIFVSLFLGVFLTAIGLSTYWYVVKIIKPLSVSTITYLEPTTGVILGVLILNENIRLNQFLGFLIILFVGILQVITDSKSKN
;
A
#
# COMPACT_ATOMS: atom_id res chain seq x y z
N MET A 1 -23.68 12.50 1.74
CA MET A 1 -22.82 11.51 1.05
C MET A 1 -22.71 10.26 1.93
N ASN A 2 -23.06 9.09 1.41
CA ASN A 2 -23.04 7.80 2.13
C ASN A 2 -21.60 7.48 2.62
N GLN A 3 -21.47 6.83 3.78
CA GLN A 3 -20.18 6.44 4.38
C GLN A 3 -19.33 5.57 3.46
N VAL A 4 -19.97 4.67 2.70
CA VAL A 4 -19.30 3.80 1.72
C VAL A 4 -18.69 4.62 0.58
N LEU A 5 -19.42 5.59 0.03
CA LEU A 5 -18.89 6.47 -1.02
C LEU A 5 -17.70 7.31 -0.51
N ARG A 6 -17.76 7.79 0.74
CA ARG A 6 -16.62 8.48 1.36
C ARG A 6 -15.40 7.57 1.47
N ALA A 7 -15.59 6.28 1.82
CA ALA A 7 -14.51 5.31 1.89
C ALA A 7 -13.88 5.06 0.51
N TYR A 8 -14.69 4.92 -0.54
CA TYR A 8 -14.17 4.78 -1.92
C TYR A 8 -13.40 6.02 -2.38
N LEU A 9 -13.91 7.21 -2.13
CA LEU A 9 -13.18 8.44 -2.44
C LEU A 9 -11.87 8.54 -1.66
N ALA A 10 -11.89 8.20 -0.37
CA ALA A 10 -10.69 8.23 0.47
C ALA A 10 -9.61 7.28 -0.02
N ILE A 11 -9.96 6.02 -0.37
CA ILE A 11 -8.97 5.07 -0.89
C ILE A 11 -8.48 5.45 -2.28
N THR A 12 -9.32 6.04 -3.12
CA THR A 12 -8.92 6.55 -4.45
C THR A 12 -7.88 7.67 -4.30
N VAL A 13 -8.17 8.68 -3.48
CA VAL A 13 -7.23 9.77 -3.21
C VAL A 13 -5.93 9.24 -2.60
N LEU A 14 -6.03 8.28 -1.69
CA LEU A 14 -4.87 7.66 -1.06
C LEU A 14 -4.01 6.90 -2.07
N ALA A 15 -4.61 6.06 -2.93
CA ALA A 15 -3.91 5.32 -3.95
C ALA A 15 -3.17 6.25 -4.94
N VAL A 16 -3.85 7.32 -5.38
CA VAL A 16 -3.21 8.36 -6.20
C VAL A 16 -2.05 9.03 -5.46
N SER A 17 -2.20 9.34 -4.16
CA SER A 17 -1.12 9.94 -3.36
C SER A 17 0.07 8.98 -3.21
N TRP A 18 -0.18 7.70 -2.95
CA TRP A 18 0.87 6.69 -2.84
C TRP A 18 1.60 6.43 -4.15
N GLY A 19 0.95 6.65 -5.30
CA GLY A 19 1.59 6.60 -6.62
C GLY A 19 2.75 7.59 -6.81
N THR A 20 2.93 8.56 -5.90
CA THR A 20 4.11 9.45 -5.89
C THR A 20 5.34 8.81 -5.22
N ILE A 21 5.17 7.74 -4.43
CA ILE A 21 6.25 7.12 -3.65
C ILE A 21 7.39 6.59 -4.54
N PRO A 22 7.14 5.87 -5.65
CA PRO A 22 8.21 5.38 -6.51
C PRO A 22 9.12 6.50 -7.04
N LEU A 23 8.55 7.67 -7.33
CA LEU A 23 9.34 8.83 -7.77
C LEU A 23 10.27 9.30 -6.66
N ILE A 24 9.78 9.38 -5.41
CA ILE A 24 10.59 9.78 -4.25
C ILE A 24 11.71 8.77 -4.02
N ILE A 25 11.44 7.46 -4.11
CA ILE A 25 12.46 6.41 -3.95
C ILE A 25 13.58 6.60 -4.98
N LYS A 26 13.24 6.77 -6.25
CA LYS A 26 14.21 6.91 -7.35
C LYS A 26 15.05 8.19 -7.28
N THR A 27 14.52 9.24 -6.65
CA THR A 27 15.24 10.52 -6.50
C THR A 27 15.94 10.67 -5.16
N SER A 28 15.73 9.74 -4.23
CA SER A 28 16.35 9.79 -2.91
C SER A 28 17.70 9.07 -2.92
N GLU A 29 18.76 9.81 -2.62
CA GLU A 29 20.13 9.29 -2.50
C GLU A 29 20.35 8.65 -1.10
N ILE A 30 19.46 7.73 -0.71
CA ILE A 30 19.52 7.03 0.59
C ILE A 30 19.06 5.59 0.41
N SER A 31 19.54 4.68 1.24
CA SER A 31 19.11 3.27 1.19
C SER A 31 17.61 3.13 1.44
N SER A 32 16.97 2.22 0.71
CA SER A 32 15.54 1.92 0.84
C SER A 32 15.14 1.61 2.27
N ILE A 33 15.94 0.83 3.00
CA ILE A 33 15.64 0.45 4.37
C ILE A 33 15.70 1.64 5.33
N SER A 34 16.64 2.59 5.14
CA SER A 34 16.73 3.82 5.93
C SER A 34 15.53 4.72 5.66
N LEU A 35 15.09 4.83 4.38
CA LEU A 35 13.91 5.60 4.03
C LEU A 35 12.63 5.03 4.69
N VAL A 36 12.49 3.69 4.73
CA VAL A 36 11.40 3.03 5.47
C VAL A 36 11.51 3.31 6.98
N GLY A 37 12.71 3.27 7.55
CA GLY A 37 12.97 3.61 8.96
C GLY A 37 12.52 5.05 9.29
N ILE A 38 12.92 6.02 8.48
CA ILE A 38 12.56 7.44 8.63
C ILE A 38 11.04 7.64 8.59
N ARG A 39 10.36 7.08 7.57
CA ARG A 39 8.92 7.27 7.41
C ARG A 39 8.09 6.62 8.52
N THR A 40 8.52 5.45 9.03
CA THR A 40 7.86 4.76 10.15
C THR A 40 8.06 5.51 11.46
N PHE A 41 9.27 6.01 11.72
CA PHE A 41 9.61 6.78 12.89
C PHE A 41 8.81 8.10 12.95
N ILE A 42 8.88 8.92 11.93
CA ILE A 42 8.12 10.19 11.85
C ILE A 42 6.62 9.92 11.97
N GLY A 43 6.12 8.91 11.24
CA GLY A 43 4.71 8.55 11.26
C GLY A 43 4.22 8.11 12.62
N SER A 44 5.00 7.30 13.35
CA SER A 44 4.65 6.85 14.70
C SER A 44 4.62 7.99 15.71
N ILE A 45 5.60 8.90 15.66
CA ILE A 45 5.63 10.10 16.51
C ILE A 45 4.41 10.99 16.22
N PHE A 46 4.10 11.24 14.96
CA PHE A 46 2.94 12.05 14.61
C PHE A 46 1.64 11.44 15.13
N LEU A 47 1.40 10.14 14.94
CA LEU A 47 0.19 9.49 15.42
C LEU A 47 0.11 9.39 16.94
N SER A 48 1.24 9.31 17.65
CA SER A 48 1.26 9.25 19.11
C SER A 48 0.55 10.45 19.74
N LEU A 49 0.67 11.64 19.14
CA LEU A 49 0.04 12.87 19.61
C LEU A 49 -1.49 12.76 19.66
N PHE A 50 -2.08 12.00 18.76
CA PHE A 50 -3.53 11.82 18.66
C PHE A 50 -4.02 10.60 19.46
N VAL A 51 -3.25 9.53 19.48
CA VAL A 51 -3.64 8.28 20.16
C VAL A 51 -3.56 8.44 21.67
N ILE A 52 -2.53 9.09 22.20
CA ILE A 52 -2.38 9.35 23.64
C ILE A 52 -3.57 10.17 24.17
N ARG A 53 -3.99 11.21 23.42
CA ARG A 53 -5.13 12.05 23.80
C ARG A 53 -6.47 11.30 23.83
N LYS A 54 -6.62 10.23 23.05
CA LYS A 54 -7.86 9.40 22.97
C LYS A 54 -7.90 8.27 24.00
N GLY A 55 -6.95 8.19 24.88
CA GLY A 55 -6.82 7.10 25.86
C GLY A 55 -6.20 5.84 25.22
N LEU A 56 -4.99 5.53 25.66
CA LEU A 56 -4.20 4.41 25.19
C LEU A 56 -4.30 3.26 26.20
N ASN A 57 -4.95 2.16 25.80
CA ASN A 57 -4.76 0.88 26.49
C ASN A 57 -3.70 0.08 25.73
N ILE A 58 -2.47 0.10 26.21
CA ILE A 58 -1.32 -0.53 25.55
C ILE A 58 -1.55 -2.05 25.41
N LYS A 59 -2.19 -2.70 26.39
CA LYS A 59 -2.41 -4.15 26.38
C LYS A 59 -3.18 -4.61 25.13
N ASP A 60 -4.17 -3.83 24.68
CA ASP A 60 -4.97 -4.16 23.49
C ASP A 60 -4.18 -3.99 22.19
N LEU A 61 -3.09 -3.23 22.22
CA LEU A 61 -2.28 -2.90 21.07
C LEU A 61 -1.07 -3.82 20.87
N ILE A 62 -0.62 -4.55 21.91
CA ILE A 62 0.57 -5.40 21.83
C ILE A 62 0.43 -6.45 20.72
N LYS A 63 -0.66 -7.23 20.74
CA LYS A 63 -0.87 -8.31 19.78
C LYS A 63 -0.95 -7.81 18.33
N PRO A 64 -1.79 -6.82 17.97
CA PRO A 64 -1.80 -6.28 16.61
C PRO A 64 -0.46 -5.66 16.23
N GLY A 65 0.24 -4.98 17.14
CA GLY A 65 1.55 -4.40 16.89
C GLY A 65 2.59 -5.44 16.50
N LEU A 66 2.72 -6.51 17.29
CA LEU A 66 3.68 -7.60 17.06
C LEU A 66 3.39 -8.42 15.80
N ILE A 67 2.16 -8.39 15.29
CA ILE A 67 1.80 -9.07 14.03
C ILE A 67 1.96 -8.11 12.84
N LEU A 68 1.30 -6.96 12.90
CA LEU A 68 1.21 -6.06 11.76
C LEU A 68 2.49 -5.22 11.54
N GLY A 69 3.23 -4.91 12.61
CA GLY A 69 4.48 -4.14 12.52
C GLY A 69 5.56 -4.86 11.74
N PRO A 70 5.97 -6.09 12.12
CA PRO A 70 6.95 -6.86 11.35
C PRO A 70 6.49 -7.17 9.92
N LEU A 71 5.20 -7.47 9.70
CA LEU A 71 4.66 -7.65 8.35
C LEU A 71 4.80 -6.38 7.51
N LEU A 72 4.63 -5.19 8.11
CA LEU A 72 4.83 -3.92 7.41
C LEU A 72 6.30 -3.71 7.05
N VAL A 73 7.23 -4.04 7.94
CA VAL A 73 8.67 -3.99 7.67
C VAL A 73 9.00 -4.89 6.48
N ILE A 74 8.57 -6.17 6.52
CA ILE A 74 8.80 -7.12 5.43
C ILE A 74 8.21 -6.55 4.14
N HIS A 75 6.94 -6.11 4.15
CA HIS A 75 6.28 -5.55 2.98
C HIS A 75 7.07 -4.39 2.36
N TRP A 76 7.39 -3.36 3.13
CA TRP A 76 8.01 -2.16 2.57
C TRP A 76 9.47 -2.36 2.18
N VAL A 77 10.25 -3.06 2.99
CA VAL A 77 11.65 -3.33 2.67
C VAL A 77 11.74 -4.19 1.40
N THR A 78 10.99 -5.28 1.33
CA THR A 78 11.05 -6.15 0.15
C THR A 78 10.41 -5.53 -1.09
N MET A 79 9.43 -4.63 -0.94
CA MET A 79 8.90 -3.84 -2.04
C MET A 79 9.99 -2.94 -2.66
N PHE A 80 10.71 -2.22 -1.82
CA PHE A 80 11.75 -1.30 -2.26
C PHE A 80 12.92 -2.04 -2.90
N GLU A 81 13.39 -3.12 -2.26
CA GLU A 81 14.42 -4.01 -2.84
C GLU A 81 13.99 -4.60 -4.19
N SER A 82 12.71 -4.97 -4.34
CA SER A 82 12.18 -5.46 -5.61
C SER A 82 12.27 -4.39 -6.72
N ILE A 83 12.02 -3.13 -6.37
CA ILE A 83 12.12 -1.99 -7.30
C ILE A 83 13.58 -1.64 -7.60
N GLU A 84 14.47 -1.78 -6.64
CA GLU A 84 15.91 -1.50 -6.84
C GLU A 84 16.58 -2.56 -7.72
N LEU A 85 16.28 -3.84 -7.48
CA LEU A 85 16.87 -4.99 -8.20
C LEU A 85 16.29 -5.21 -9.59
N ASN A 86 15.16 -4.58 -9.91
CA ASN A 86 14.51 -4.65 -11.21
C ASN A 86 14.19 -3.25 -11.75
N SER A 87 13.60 -3.21 -12.94
CA SER A 87 12.89 -2.01 -13.37
C SER A 87 11.72 -1.71 -12.42
N VAL A 88 11.34 -0.43 -12.32
CA VAL A 88 10.16 -0.01 -11.55
C VAL A 88 8.93 -0.83 -11.93
N THR A 89 8.74 -1.10 -13.23
CA THR A 89 7.64 -1.88 -13.78
C THR A 89 7.59 -3.32 -13.27
N VAL A 90 8.72 -4.02 -13.25
CA VAL A 90 8.80 -5.40 -12.78
C VAL A 90 8.63 -5.46 -11.27
N GLY A 91 9.31 -4.57 -10.53
CA GLY A 91 9.20 -4.50 -9.07
C GLY A 91 7.77 -4.22 -8.62
N ILE A 92 7.15 -3.16 -9.14
CA ILE A 92 5.76 -2.80 -8.84
C ILE A 92 4.80 -3.90 -9.29
N GLY A 93 4.97 -4.45 -10.49
CA GLY A 93 4.11 -5.52 -11.00
C GLY A 93 4.09 -6.76 -10.09
N SER A 94 5.26 -7.14 -9.57
CA SER A 94 5.40 -8.25 -8.63
C SER A 94 4.66 -7.98 -7.31
N VAL A 95 4.82 -6.79 -6.74
CA VAL A 95 4.15 -6.37 -5.49
C VAL A 95 2.63 -6.30 -5.67
N PHE A 96 2.16 -5.72 -6.77
CA PHE A 96 0.73 -5.57 -7.04
C PHE A 96 0.03 -6.85 -7.51
N SER A 97 0.70 -8.00 -7.44
CA SER A 97 0.04 -9.31 -7.42
C SER A 97 -0.72 -9.58 -6.10
N TYR A 98 -0.54 -8.75 -5.06
CA TYR A 98 -1.14 -8.97 -3.72
C TYR A 98 -2.68 -9.12 -3.71
N PRO A 99 -3.50 -8.54 -4.61
CA PRO A 99 -4.94 -8.80 -4.60
C PRO A 99 -5.29 -10.27 -4.88
N ILE A 100 -4.44 -10.98 -5.64
CA ILE A 100 -4.58 -12.41 -5.86
C ILE A 100 -4.36 -13.18 -4.55
N PHE A 101 -3.35 -12.78 -3.76
CA PHE A 101 -3.12 -13.39 -2.44
C PHE A 101 -4.22 -13.05 -1.45
N VAL A 102 -4.78 -11.83 -1.47
CA VAL A 102 -5.97 -11.48 -0.68
C VAL A 102 -7.12 -12.41 -1.01
N LEU A 103 -7.39 -12.65 -2.30
CA LEU A 103 -8.44 -13.57 -2.75
C LEU A 103 -8.21 -14.99 -2.22
N ILE A 104 -6.99 -15.50 -2.32
CA ILE A 104 -6.61 -16.83 -1.81
C ILE A 104 -6.83 -16.91 -0.29
N ILE A 105 -6.34 -15.93 0.47
CA ILE A 105 -6.46 -15.89 1.93
C ILE A 105 -7.94 -15.81 2.36
N GLU A 106 -8.73 -14.95 1.70
CA GLU A 106 -10.16 -14.84 1.99
C GLU A 106 -10.90 -16.15 1.70
N ARG A 107 -10.50 -16.88 0.66
CA ARG A 107 -11.05 -18.21 0.36
C ARG A 107 -10.68 -19.24 1.43
N ILE A 108 -9.41 -19.26 1.88
CA ILE A 108 -8.94 -20.14 2.96
C ILE A 108 -9.67 -19.83 4.27
N ARG A 109 -9.99 -18.57 4.53
CA ARG A 109 -10.79 -18.13 5.69
C ARG A 109 -12.27 -18.51 5.59
N GLY A 110 -12.68 -19.24 4.56
CA GLY A 110 -14.05 -19.70 4.36
C GLY A 110 -15.01 -18.66 3.81
N LYS A 111 -14.52 -17.48 3.37
CA LYS A 111 -15.41 -16.48 2.74
C LYS A 111 -15.85 -16.99 1.35
N THR A 112 -17.14 -16.85 1.07
CA THR A 112 -17.68 -17.13 -0.27
C THR A 112 -17.32 -15.99 -1.22
N LEU A 113 -16.65 -16.32 -2.31
CA LEU A 113 -16.26 -15.39 -3.35
C LEU A 113 -17.15 -15.60 -4.57
N SER A 114 -17.73 -14.53 -5.09
CA SER A 114 -18.47 -14.62 -6.35
C SER A 114 -17.49 -14.70 -7.53
N THR A 115 -17.88 -15.44 -8.58
CA THR A 115 -17.13 -15.50 -9.83
C THR A 115 -16.81 -14.10 -10.36
N LYS A 116 -17.74 -13.16 -10.19
CA LYS A 116 -17.55 -11.77 -10.62
C LYS A 116 -16.38 -11.09 -9.87
N GLN A 117 -16.25 -11.27 -8.56
CA GLN A 117 -15.13 -10.73 -7.78
C GLN A 117 -13.79 -11.32 -8.23
N VAL A 118 -13.75 -12.63 -8.49
CA VAL A 118 -12.54 -13.30 -9.02
C VAL A 118 -12.15 -12.70 -10.37
N LEU A 119 -13.11 -12.56 -11.29
CA LEU A 119 -12.86 -11.99 -12.61
C LEU A 119 -12.38 -10.54 -12.53
N ILE A 120 -12.99 -9.70 -11.67
CA ILE A 120 -12.56 -8.30 -11.47
C ILE A 120 -11.08 -8.24 -11.07
N ILE A 121 -10.63 -9.09 -10.14
CA ILE A 121 -9.23 -9.10 -9.69
C ILE A 121 -8.30 -9.57 -10.80
N ILE A 122 -8.66 -10.64 -11.50
CA ILE A 122 -7.84 -11.17 -12.61
C ILE A 122 -7.72 -10.13 -13.73
N PHE A 123 -8.84 -9.53 -14.15
CA PHE A 123 -8.80 -8.48 -15.18
C PHE A 123 -8.05 -7.24 -14.73
N GLY A 124 -8.16 -6.84 -13.45
CA GLY A 124 -7.37 -5.74 -12.89
C GLY A 124 -5.87 -6.03 -12.92
N PHE A 125 -5.48 -7.23 -12.55
CA PHE A 125 -4.08 -7.66 -12.61
C PHE A 125 -3.56 -7.74 -14.06
N LEU A 126 -4.34 -8.28 -15.00
CA LEU A 126 -3.97 -8.29 -16.42
C LEU A 126 -3.85 -6.87 -16.97
N GLY A 127 -4.78 -5.97 -16.63
CA GLY A 127 -4.69 -4.56 -16.98
C GLY A 127 -3.42 -3.90 -16.44
N LEU A 128 -3.04 -4.22 -15.20
CA LEU A 128 -1.79 -3.76 -14.61
C LEU A 128 -0.56 -4.28 -15.36
N MET A 129 -0.51 -5.56 -15.71
CA MET A 129 0.60 -6.14 -16.47
C MET A 129 0.75 -5.48 -17.85
N ILE A 130 -0.37 -5.18 -18.51
CA ILE A 130 -0.37 -4.45 -19.78
C ILE A 130 0.11 -2.99 -19.60
N LEU A 131 -0.36 -2.30 -18.55
CA LEU A 131 0.05 -0.93 -18.23
C LEU A 131 1.55 -0.85 -17.95
N LEU A 132 2.07 -1.78 -17.16
CA LEU A 132 3.48 -1.80 -16.77
C LEU A 132 4.41 -2.27 -17.90
N ASP A 133 3.87 -2.88 -18.97
CA ASP A 133 4.63 -3.36 -20.13
C ASP A 133 5.83 -4.25 -19.73
N VAL A 134 5.60 -5.18 -18.82
CA VAL A 134 6.63 -6.06 -18.25
C VAL A 134 7.15 -7.01 -19.33
N ARG A 135 8.34 -6.74 -19.88
CA ARG A 135 8.95 -7.55 -20.95
C ARG A 135 10.21 -8.28 -20.51
N TYR A 136 10.96 -7.69 -19.60
CA TYR A 136 12.25 -8.20 -19.16
C TYR A 136 12.33 -8.21 -17.65
N ILE A 137 12.88 -9.30 -17.11
CA ILE A 137 13.15 -9.47 -15.69
C ILE A 137 14.67 -9.39 -15.52
N ASP A 138 15.14 -8.36 -14.82
CA ASP A 138 16.57 -8.15 -14.57
C ASP A 138 17.08 -9.07 -13.46
N SER A 139 16.22 -9.31 -12.44
CA SER A 139 16.57 -10.11 -11.26
C SER A 139 15.41 -10.96 -10.77
N LEU A 140 15.58 -12.30 -10.77
CA LEU A 140 14.62 -13.22 -10.16
C LEU A 140 14.54 -13.03 -8.64
N THR A 141 15.63 -12.63 -7.98
CA THR A 141 15.66 -12.29 -6.56
C THR A 141 14.75 -11.08 -6.29
N GLY A 142 14.80 -10.06 -7.15
CA GLY A 142 13.92 -8.92 -7.06
C GLY A 142 12.44 -9.29 -7.24
N VAL A 143 12.10 -10.20 -8.16
CA VAL A 143 10.74 -10.74 -8.31
C VAL A 143 10.32 -11.50 -7.05
N PHE A 144 11.20 -12.33 -6.48
CA PHE A 144 10.93 -13.02 -5.22
C PHE A 144 10.62 -12.04 -4.08
N TYR A 145 11.39 -10.96 -3.93
CA TYR A 145 11.10 -9.92 -2.96
C TYR A 145 9.74 -9.24 -3.21
N GLY A 146 9.42 -8.96 -4.47
CA GLY A 146 8.10 -8.41 -4.83
C GLY A 146 6.93 -9.32 -4.43
N ILE A 147 7.06 -10.61 -4.67
CA ILE A 147 6.05 -11.61 -4.26
C ILE A 147 5.97 -11.73 -2.73
N LEU A 148 7.10 -11.73 -2.02
CA LEU A 148 7.13 -11.74 -0.56
C LEU A 148 6.45 -10.49 0.02
N SER A 149 6.70 -9.33 -0.57
CA SER A 149 6.01 -8.08 -0.26
C SER A 149 4.49 -8.21 -0.49
N ALA A 150 4.07 -8.78 -1.63
CA ALA A 150 2.67 -8.99 -1.97
C ALA A 150 1.94 -9.89 -0.96
N ILE A 151 2.56 -11.01 -0.57
CA ILE A 151 2.02 -11.92 0.46
C ILE A 151 1.91 -11.20 1.80
N SER A 152 2.95 -10.45 2.20
CA SER A 152 2.97 -9.70 3.45
C SER A 152 1.85 -8.64 3.49
N LEU A 153 1.65 -7.90 2.40
CA LEU A 153 0.56 -6.92 2.30
C LEU A 153 -0.82 -7.60 2.36
N ALA A 154 -0.99 -8.73 1.67
CA ALA A 154 -2.25 -9.48 1.73
C ALA A 154 -2.56 -9.97 3.15
N LEU A 155 -1.56 -10.43 3.90
CA LEU A 155 -1.70 -10.78 5.32
C LEU A 155 -2.01 -9.55 6.19
N ILE A 156 -1.33 -8.42 5.98
CA ILE A 156 -1.62 -7.16 6.67
C ILE A 156 -3.09 -6.80 6.51
N ILE A 157 -3.60 -6.76 5.28
CA ILE A 157 -4.97 -6.35 4.98
C ILE A 157 -5.98 -7.29 5.64
N THR A 158 -5.81 -8.59 5.44
CA THR A 158 -6.78 -9.60 5.88
C THR A 158 -6.79 -9.81 7.39
N ILE A 159 -5.63 -9.73 8.06
CA ILE A 159 -5.53 -9.82 9.53
C ILE A 159 -5.93 -8.49 10.17
N GLY A 160 -5.47 -7.39 9.61
CA GLY A 160 -5.68 -6.05 10.16
C GLY A 160 -7.13 -5.56 10.05
N GLU A 161 -7.94 -6.10 9.12
CA GLU A 161 -9.39 -5.83 9.03
C GLU A 161 -10.07 -6.00 10.39
N LYS A 162 -9.80 -7.10 11.08
CA LYS A 162 -10.33 -7.37 12.40
C LYS A 162 -9.92 -6.30 13.41
N TYR A 163 -8.62 -6.04 13.51
CA TYR A 163 -8.10 -5.06 14.48
C TYR A 163 -8.55 -3.63 14.19
N SER A 164 -8.67 -3.25 12.92
CA SER A 164 -9.18 -1.93 12.56
C SER A 164 -10.66 -1.74 12.94
N THR A 165 -11.43 -2.81 12.91
CA THR A 165 -12.83 -2.81 13.34
C THR A 165 -12.96 -2.72 14.86
N GLU A 166 -12.16 -3.47 15.61
CA GLU A 166 -12.20 -3.54 17.08
C GLU A 166 -11.59 -2.29 17.77
N LEU A 167 -10.44 -1.83 17.28
CA LEU A 167 -9.63 -0.79 17.94
C LEU A 167 -9.71 0.58 17.26
N GLY A 168 -10.17 0.61 16.00
CA GLY A 168 -10.18 1.79 15.14
C GLY A 168 -8.88 2.00 14.38
N GLY A 169 -9.00 2.53 13.17
CA GLY A 169 -7.89 2.64 12.21
C GLY A 169 -6.69 3.44 12.72
N LEU A 170 -6.93 4.52 13.47
CA LEU A 170 -5.87 5.35 14.03
C LEU A 170 -4.94 4.59 15.00
N LYS A 171 -5.53 3.79 15.90
CA LYS A 171 -4.76 3.00 16.88
C LYS A 171 -3.98 1.88 16.21
N VAL A 172 -4.57 1.23 15.20
CA VAL A 172 -3.90 0.17 14.43
C VAL A 172 -2.75 0.75 13.62
N ALA A 173 -2.95 1.87 12.92
CA ALA A 173 -1.88 2.56 12.20
C ALA A 173 -0.73 2.95 13.14
N PHE A 174 -1.05 3.52 14.29
CA PHE A 174 -0.06 3.92 15.29
C PHE A 174 0.81 2.75 15.75
N ILE A 175 0.19 1.68 16.24
CA ILE A 175 0.95 0.55 16.81
C ILE A 175 1.75 -0.19 15.73
N GLN A 176 1.21 -0.30 14.53
CA GLN A 176 1.89 -0.88 13.37
C GLN A 176 3.16 -0.08 13.02
N LEU A 177 3.05 1.25 12.94
CA LEU A 177 4.18 2.14 12.66
C LEU A 177 5.17 2.19 13.81
N LEU A 178 4.71 2.17 15.07
CA LEU A 178 5.58 2.17 16.23
C LEU A 178 6.47 0.93 16.25
N VAL A 179 5.89 -0.26 16.08
CA VAL A 179 6.66 -1.51 16.08
C VAL A 179 7.58 -1.58 14.87
N ALA A 180 7.10 -1.18 13.67
CA ALA A 180 7.95 -1.11 12.48
C ALA A 180 9.11 -0.11 12.67
N GLY A 181 8.85 1.05 13.27
CA GLY A 181 9.87 2.05 13.58
C GLY A 181 10.91 1.55 14.62
N VAL A 182 10.47 0.76 15.62
CA VAL A 182 11.40 0.11 16.57
C VAL A 182 12.27 -0.92 15.84
N CYS A 183 11.71 -1.76 14.99
CA CYS A 183 12.46 -2.73 14.19
C CYS A 183 13.51 -2.08 13.28
N LEU A 184 13.21 -0.89 12.75
CA LEU A 184 14.06 -0.17 11.80
C LEU A 184 14.82 1.02 12.42
N PHE A 185 14.84 1.10 13.75
CA PHE A 185 15.43 2.25 14.45
C PHE A 185 16.90 2.49 14.12
N TYR A 186 17.69 1.42 14.00
CA TYR A 186 19.09 1.49 13.59
C TYR A 186 19.23 2.15 12.21
N PHE A 187 18.46 1.72 11.23
CA PHE A 187 18.52 2.25 9.87
C PHE A 187 17.98 3.69 9.78
N MET A 188 17.05 4.07 10.64
CA MET A 188 16.63 5.47 10.77
C MET A 188 17.81 6.35 11.26
N ILE A 189 18.62 5.86 12.22
CA ILE A 189 19.82 6.58 12.69
C ILE A 189 20.84 6.71 11.56
N GLU A 190 21.09 5.65 10.78
CA GLU A 190 21.98 5.74 9.60
C GLU A 190 21.51 6.80 8.60
N GLY A 191 20.20 6.92 8.39
CA GLY A 191 19.59 7.92 7.51
C GLY A 191 19.39 9.30 8.14
N TYR A 192 19.79 9.54 9.38
CA TYR A 192 19.49 10.77 10.12
C TYR A 192 19.95 12.05 9.41
N GLN A 193 21.17 12.07 8.89
CA GLN A 193 21.70 13.26 8.18
C GLN A 193 20.86 13.58 6.96
N TRP A 194 20.53 12.57 6.15
CA TRP A 194 19.68 12.73 5.00
C TRP A 194 18.28 13.22 5.41
N MET A 195 17.71 12.66 6.47
CA MET A 195 16.40 13.06 7.01
C MET A 195 16.35 14.54 7.35
N ILE A 196 17.36 15.08 8.01
CA ILE A 196 17.41 16.51 8.39
C ILE A 196 17.67 17.39 7.17
N SER A 197 18.58 17.01 6.27
CA SER A 197 18.86 17.75 5.04
C SER A 197 17.65 17.79 4.10
N ASN A 198 16.80 16.77 4.14
CA ASN A 198 15.60 16.65 3.31
C ASN A 198 14.31 16.64 4.17
N ILE A 199 14.26 17.54 5.18
CA ILE A 199 13.19 17.51 6.20
C ILE A 199 11.79 17.63 5.62
N PHE A 200 11.57 18.42 4.57
CA PHE A 200 10.25 18.55 3.93
C PHE A 200 9.81 17.24 3.25
N VAL A 201 10.72 16.56 2.56
CA VAL A 201 10.44 15.25 1.95
C VAL A 201 10.19 14.21 3.03
N SER A 202 10.99 14.20 4.08
CA SER A 202 10.85 13.31 5.24
C SER A 202 9.52 13.48 5.96
N LEU A 203 9.09 14.72 6.19
CA LEU A 203 7.78 15.03 6.78
C LEU A 203 6.63 14.67 5.83
N PHE A 204 6.76 14.94 4.54
CA PHE A 204 5.75 14.56 3.56
C PHE A 204 5.57 13.04 3.51
N LEU A 205 6.66 12.28 3.44
CA LEU A 205 6.63 10.81 3.49
C LEU A 205 6.07 10.30 4.83
N GLY A 206 6.61 10.78 5.96
CA GLY A 206 6.27 10.26 7.28
C GLY A 206 4.88 10.66 7.75
N VAL A 207 4.47 11.91 7.55
CA VAL A 207 3.18 12.42 8.02
C VAL A 207 2.08 12.13 7.00
N PHE A 208 2.19 12.64 5.75
CA PHE A 208 1.10 12.56 4.79
C PHE A 208 0.95 11.16 4.20
N LEU A 209 2.02 10.63 3.60
CA LEU A 209 1.93 9.35 2.89
C LEU A 209 1.93 8.15 3.85
N THR A 210 2.49 8.30 5.07
CA THR A 210 2.57 7.19 6.03
C THR A 210 1.54 7.31 7.14
N ALA A 211 1.59 8.32 8.00
CA ALA A 211 0.72 8.41 9.16
C ALA A 211 -0.75 8.63 8.79
N ILE A 212 -1.03 9.68 8.02
CA ILE A 212 -2.38 9.99 7.54
C ILE A 212 -2.82 8.91 6.55
N GLY A 213 -1.94 8.51 5.63
CA GLY A 213 -2.22 7.48 4.64
C GLY A 213 -2.65 6.16 5.29
N LEU A 214 -1.86 5.61 6.20
CA LEU A 214 -2.15 4.35 6.85
C LEU A 214 -3.38 4.42 7.77
N SER A 215 -3.58 5.56 8.46
CA SER A 215 -4.79 5.77 9.26
C SER A 215 -6.05 5.81 8.40
N THR A 216 -5.98 6.45 7.22
CA THR A 216 -7.06 6.47 6.22
C THR A 216 -7.30 5.08 5.65
N TYR A 217 -6.24 4.35 5.31
CA TYR A 217 -6.31 2.99 4.82
C TYR A 217 -7.06 2.08 5.80
N TRP A 218 -6.69 2.07 7.08
CA TRP A 218 -7.37 1.28 8.10
C TRP A 218 -8.81 1.74 8.37
N TYR A 219 -9.09 3.03 8.25
CA TYR A 219 -10.47 3.53 8.29
C TYR A 219 -11.30 2.96 7.14
N VAL A 220 -10.74 2.89 5.95
CA VAL A 220 -11.42 2.37 4.75
C VAL A 220 -11.62 0.86 4.83
N VAL A 221 -10.59 0.09 5.21
CA VAL A 221 -10.66 -1.37 5.35
C VAL A 221 -11.75 -1.82 6.34
N LYS A 222 -12.05 -0.99 7.35
CA LYS A 222 -13.16 -1.20 8.27
C LYS A 222 -14.54 -1.09 7.59
N ILE A 223 -14.67 -0.29 6.53
CA ILE A 223 -15.96 0.07 5.89
C ILE A 223 -16.23 -0.76 4.66
N ILE A 224 -15.20 -0.99 3.83
CA ILE A 224 -15.29 -1.76 2.60
C ILE A 224 -14.38 -2.98 2.67
N LYS A 225 -14.77 -4.03 1.93
CA LYS A 225 -14.08 -5.33 1.98
C LYS A 225 -12.61 -5.24 1.55
N PRO A 226 -11.70 -6.07 2.11
CA PRO A 226 -10.29 -6.15 1.69
C PRO A 226 -10.10 -6.30 0.19
N LEU A 227 -10.90 -7.14 -0.49
CA LEU A 227 -10.85 -7.31 -1.93
C LEU A 227 -11.14 -6.01 -2.69
N SER A 228 -12.09 -5.21 -2.22
CA SER A 228 -12.45 -3.93 -2.86
C SER A 228 -11.34 -2.91 -2.69
N VAL A 229 -10.74 -2.86 -1.50
CA VAL A 229 -9.57 -2.00 -1.24
C VAL A 229 -8.44 -2.39 -2.19
N SER A 230 -8.09 -3.67 -2.26
CA SER A 230 -6.99 -4.17 -3.10
C SER A 230 -7.21 -3.93 -4.60
N THR A 231 -8.46 -3.90 -5.06
CA THR A 231 -8.76 -3.58 -6.46
C THR A 231 -8.58 -2.10 -6.76
N ILE A 232 -9.04 -1.21 -5.88
CA ILE A 232 -8.92 0.25 -6.09
C ILE A 232 -7.46 0.71 -6.02
N THR A 233 -6.63 0.06 -5.21
CA THR A 233 -5.22 0.42 -5.11
C THR A 233 -4.38 0.10 -6.35
N TYR A 234 -4.92 -0.58 -7.39
CA TYR A 234 -4.30 -0.58 -8.73
C TYR A 234 -4.15 0.82 -9.33
N LEU A 235 -4.84 1.83 -8.79
CA LEU A 235 -4.62 3.23 -9.17
C LEU A 235 -3.24 3.75 -8.72
N GLU A 236 -2.62 3.16 -7.71
CA GLU A 236 -1.29 3.57 -7.24
C GLU A 236 -0.21 3.43 -8.33
N PRO A 237 0.06 2.23 -8.91
CA PRO A 237 1.01 2.10 -10.00
C PRO A 237 0.57 2.86 -11.26
N THR A 238 -0.73 2.97 -11.49
CA THR A 238 -1.30 3.76 -12.60
C THR A 238 -0.89 5.22 -12.48
N THR A 239 -0.98 5.80 -11.29
CA THR A 239 -0.53 7.17 -11.01
C THR A 239 0.97 7.32 -11.21
N GLY A 240 1.77 6.34 -10.77
CA GLY A 240 3.22 6.34 -11.00
C GLY A 240 3.57 6.45 -12.49
N VAL A 241 2.90 5.69 -13.36
CA VAL A 241 3.09 5.77 -14.83
C VAL A 241 2.68 7.16 -15.36
N ILE A 242 1.52 7.69 -14.94
CA ILE A 242 1.07 9.02 -15.37
C ILE A 242 2.08 10.10 -14.95
N LEU A 243 2.61 10.04 -13.73
CA LEU A 243 3.62 11.00 -13.27
C LEU A 243 4.94 10.86 -14.03
N GLY A 244 5.35 9.63 -14.40
CA GLY A 244 6.48 9.40 -15.30
C GLY A 244 6.32 10.12 -16.63
N VAL A 245 5.13 10.01 -17.24
CA VAL A 245 4.82 10.73 -18.50
C VAL A 245 4.82 12.25 -18.31
N LEU A 246 4.17 12.77 -17.26
CA LEU A 246 3.98 14.21 -17.07
C LEU A 246 5.23 14.93 -16.56
N ILE A 247 6.03 14.26 -15.69
CA ILE A 247 7.18 14.88 -15.02
C ILE A 247 8.49 14.55 -15.74
N LEU A 248 8.63 13.28 -16.18
CA LEU A 248 9.84 12.81 -16.84
C LEU A 248 9.76 12.87 -18.37
N ASN A 249 8.63 13.36 -18.93
CA ASN A 249 8.36 13.45 -20.37
C ASN A 249 8.49 12.08 -21.07
N GLU A 250 8.13 11.00 -20.41
CA GLU A 250 8.10 9.67 -20.99
C GLU A 250 6.93 9.52 -21.97
N ASN A 251 7.16 8.85 -23.11
CA ASN A 251 6.10 8.59 -24.07
C ASN A 251 5.23 7.41 -23.62
N ILE A 252 3.93 7.63 -23.45
CA ILE A 252 2.99 6.55 -23.20
C ILE A 252 2.72 5.76 -24.50
N ARG A 253 2.87 4.46 -24.43
CA ARG A 253 2.56 3.56 -25.53
C ARG A 253 1.06 3.20 -25.54
N LEU A 254 0.55 2.81 -26.70
CA LEU A 254 -0.87 2.42 -26.84
C LEU A 254 -1.27 1.29 -25.88
N ASN A 255 -0.43 0.27 -25.70
CA ASN A 255 -0.69 -0.81 -24.75
C ASN A 255 -0.79 -0.30 -23.31
N GLN A 256 0.09 0.61 -22.89
CA GLN A 256 0.03 1.21 -21.56
C GLN A 256 -1.28 2.00 -21.36
N PHE A 257 -1.70 2.75 -22.36
CA PHE A 257 -2.98 3.45 -22.33
C PHE A 257 -4.17 2.48 -22.26
N LEU A 258 -4.14 1.35 -22.97
CA LEU A 258 -5.17 0.31 -22.86
C LEU A 258 -5.18 -0.33 -21.47
N GLY A 259 -4.02 -0.63 -20.89
CA GLY A 259 -3.90 -1.12 -19.51
C GLY A 259 -4.52 -0.17 -18.49
N PHE A 260 -4.27 1.14 -18.64
CA PHE A 260 -4.88 2.19 -17.83
C PHE A 260 -6.42 2.17 -17.91
N LEU A 261 -6.98 2.09 -19.12
CA LEU A 261 -8.45 2.01 -19.30
C LEU A 261 -9.06 0.76 -18.65
N ILE A 262 -8.37 -0.39 -18.74
CA ILE A 262 -8.81 -1.64 -18.08
C ILE A 262 -8.85 -1.45 -16.56
N ILE A 263 -7.82 -0.86 -15.95
CA ILE A 263 -7.76 -0.63 -14.50
C ILE A 263 -8.90 0.31 -14.06
N LEU A 264 -9.14 1.41 -14.78
CA LEU A 264 -10.25 2.32 -14.47
C LEU A 264 -11.60 1.61 -14.55
N PHE A 265 -11.81 0.84 -15.61
CA PHE A 265 -13.05 0.07 -15.80
C PHE A 265 -13.28 -0.93 -14.66
N VAL A 266 -12.25 -1.68 -14.30
CA VAL A 266 -12.28 -2.64 -13.19
C VAL A 266 -12.58 -1.95 -11.85
N GLY A 267 -11.97 -0.79 -11.58
CA GLY A 267 -12.27 0.00 -10.38
C GLY A 267 -13.74 0.44 -10.32
N ILE A 268 -14.30 0.92 -11.42
CA ILE A 268 -15.72 1.29 -11.51
C ILE A 268 -16.62 0.06 -11.30
N LEU A 269 -16.30 -1.07 -11.94
CA LEU A 269 -17.07 -2.32 -11.78
C LEU A 269 -17.04 -2.81 -10.32
N GLN A 270 -15.93 -2.66 -9.61
CA GLN A 270 -15.82 -3.02 -8.20
C GLN A 270 -16.79 -2.19 -7.35
N VAL A 271 -16.79 -0.86 -7.52
CA VAL A 271 -17.70 0.04 -6.79
C VAL A 271 -19.17 -0.32 -7.04
N ILE A 272 -19.55 -0.55 -8.31
CA ILE A 272 -20.92 -0.93 -8.68
C ILE A 272 -21.30 -2.29 -8.08
N THR A 273 -20.37 -3.24 -8.07
CA THR A 273 -20.63 -4.60 -7.55
C THR A 273 -20.89 -4.58 -6.06
N ASP A 274 -20.09 -3.82 -5.31
CA ASP A 274 -20.26 -3.70 -3.86
C ASP A 274 -21.52 -2.91 -3.48
N SER A 275 -21.90 -1.90 -4.25
CA SER A 275 -23.13 -1.16 -4.00
C SER A 275 -24.38 -2.04 -4.11
N LYS A 276 -24.39 -2.98 -5.07
CA LYS A 276 -25.50 -3.94 -5.28
C LYS A 276 -25.54 -5.07 -4.24
N SER A 277 -24.44 -5.40 -3.59
CA SER A 277 -24.38 -6.47 -2.59
C SER A 277 -24.88 -6.04 -1.19
N LYS A 278 -25.13 -4.74 -0.98
CA LYS A 278 -25.60 -4.15 0.27
C LYS A 278 -27.08 -3.77 0.27
N ASN A 279 -27.74 -3.88 -0.89
CA ASN A 279 -29.19 -3.81 -1.04
C ASN A 279 -29.77 -5.23 -1.17
#